data_3ea5da4b3938ea0736d05e61fcebd03f
#
_entry.id   3ea5da4b3938ea0736d05e61fcebd03f
#
_cell.length_a   1.000
_cell.length_b   1.000
_cell.length_c   1.000
_cell.angle_alpha   90.00
_cell.angle_beta   90.00
_cell.angle_gamma   90.00
#
_symmetry.space_group_name_H-M   'P 1'
#
loop_
_entity.id
_entity.type
_entity.pdbx_description
1 polymer ?
#
loop_
_entity_poly.entity_id
_entity_poly.type
_entity_poly.pdbx_seq_one_letter_code
_entity_poly.pdbx_strand_id
1 'polypeptide(L)'
;MTFGEEYLTHLRVIQDIGMARIDPVMYQGMEIVPLQFLKAVLPNPQDLGENYTGQTSIGCRISGIGKDGNPLTYYIYNNCDHHAAFEETGMQAVSYTTGVPAMTGAMMFLKGLWCKPGVHNVEEFDPDPFLQVLNEQGLPWHELFNIDLEL
;
A
#
# COMPACT_ATOMS: atom_id res chain seq x y z
N MET A 1 1.79 -9.00 7.02
CA MET A 1 0.51 -8.23 6.98
C MET A 1 -0.52 -9.01 7.79
N THR A 2 -1.18 -8.37 8.72
CA THR A 2 -2.22 -9.00 9.58
C THR A 2 -3.57 -8.39 9.22
N PHE A 3 -4.55 -9.21 8.92
CA PHE A 3 -5.92 -8.78 8.66
C PHE A 3 -6.76 -8.92 9.93
N GLY A 4 -7.70 -8.01 10.14
CA GLY A 4 -8.64 -8.09 11.25
C GLY A 4 -9.56 -9.32 11.15
N GLU A 5 -10.06 -9.81 12.30
CA GLU A 5 -10.93 -10.99 12.35
C GLU A 5 -12.23 -10.82 11.54
N GLU A 6 -12.79 -9.63 11.53
CA GLU A 6 -14.01 -9.32 10.78
C GLU A 6 -13.78 -9.52 9.26
N TYR A 7 -12.66 -8.98 8.72
CA TYR A 7 -12.28 -9.18 7.34
C TYR A 7 -12.09 -10.66 7.00
N LEU A 8 -11.38 -11.40 7.85
CA LEU A 8 -11.16 -12.84 7.65
C LEU A 8 -12.46 -13.64 7.71
N THR A 9 -13.41 -13.24 8.55
CA THR A 9 -14.73 -13.87 8.64
C THR A 9 -15.51 -13.68 7.34
N HIS A 10 -15.59 -12.46 6.81
CA HIS A 10 -16.25 -12.19 5.53
C HIS A 10 -15.58 -12.94 4.37
N LEU A 11 -14.24 -12.98 4.34
CA LEU A 11 -13.51 -13.70 3.32
C LEU A 11 -13.80 -15.21 3.35
N ARG A 12 -13.84 -15.82 4.54
CA ARG A 12 -14.19 -17.24 4.71
C ARG A 12 -15.60 -17.53 4.23
N VAL A 13 -16.57 -16.70 4.59
CA VAL A 13 -17.95 -16.87 4.09
C VAL A 13 -17.99 -16.85 2.57
N ILE A 14 -17.32 -15.90 1.92
CA ILE A 14 -17.25 -15.82 0.45
C ILE A 14 -16.61 -17.07 -0.15
N GLN A 15 -15.58 -17.64 0.49
CA GLN A 15 -14.94 -18.87 0.08
C GLN A 15 -15.86 -20.09 0.26
N ASP A 16 -16.48 -20.21 1.44
CA ASP A 16 -17.31 -21.36 1.81
C ASP A 16 -18.56 -21.49 0.93
N ILE A 17 -19.18 -20.35 0.55
CA ILE A 17 -20.32 -20.35 -0.38
C ILE A 17 -19.89 -20.47 -1.85
N GLY A 18 -18.58 -20.57 -2.13
CA GLY A 18 -18.04 -20.79 -3.47
C GLY A 18 -18.01 -19.55 -4.37
N MET A 19 -18.25 -18.35 -3.83
CA MET A 19 -18.22 -17.11 -4.62
C MET A 19 -16.80 -16.66 -5.02
N ALA A 20 -15.75 -17.20 -4.37
CA ALA A 20 -14.36 -16.96 -4.74
C ALA A 20 -13.85 -17.90 -5.86
N ARG A 21 -14.68 -18.79 -6.41
CA ARG A 21 -14.30 -19.73 -7.47
C ARG A 21 -14.05 -18.99 -8.78
N ILE A 22 -13.04 -19.47 -9.51
CA ILE A 22 -12.66 -18.98 -10.85
C ILE A 22 -13.11 -19.94 -11.97
N ASP A 23 -13.48 -21.16 -11.62
CA ASP A 23 -14.06 -22.12 -12.56
C ASP A 23 -15.53 -21.78 -12.83
N PRO A 24 -15.98 -21.89 -14.09
CA PRO A 24 -17.34 -21.54 -14.45
C PRO A 24 -18.37 -22.54 -13.91
N VAL A 25 -19.55 -22.04 -13.59
CA VAL A 25 -20.71 -22.85 -13.23
C VAL A 25 -21.87 -22.59 -14.19
N MET A 26 -22.67 -23.60 -14.49
CA MET A 26 -23.85 -23.47 -15.35
C MET A 26 -25.05 -23.04 -14.51
N TYR A 27 -25.69 -21.92 -14.87
CA TYR A 27 -26.93 -21.45 -14.27
C TYR A 27 -27.92 -21.05 -15.38
N GLN A 28 -29.05 -21.73 -15.44
CA GLN A 28 -30.11 -21.49 -16.44
C GLN A 28 -29.60 -21.46 -17.90
N GLY A 29 -28.66 -22.33 -18.25
CA GLY A 29 -28.06 -22.40 -19.57
C GLY A 29 -26.98 -21.37 -19.90
N MET A 30 -26.62 -20.51 -18.91
CA MET A 30 -25.51 -19.55 -19.01
C MET A 30 -24.33 -20.02 -18.18
N GLU A 31 -23.14 -19.78 -18.71
CA GLU A 31 -21.88 -20.00 -17.99
C GLU A 31 -21.54 -18.76 -17.18
N ILE A 32 -21.37 -18.92 -15.86
CA ILE A 32 -21.07 -17.85 -14.92
C ILE A 32 -19.82 -18.21 -14.16
N VAL A 33 -18.85 -17.29 -14.08
CA VAL A 33 -17.71 -17.39 -13.18
C VAL A 33 -18.07 -16.68 -11.86
N PRO A 34 -18.19 -17.40 -10.71
CA PRO A 34 -18.68 -16.84 -9.46
C PRO A 34 -17.91 -15.60 -9.01
N LEU A 35 -16.58 -15.62 -9.09
CA LEU A 35 -15.74 -14.46 -8.74
C LEU A 35 -16.03 -13.23 -9.60
N GLN A 36 -16.32 -13.40 -10.89
CA GLN A 36 -16.65 -12.28 -11.77
C GLN A 36 -18.03 -11.71 -11.44
N PHE A 37 -18.97 -12.58 -11.09
CA PHE A 37 -20.29 -12.15 -10.63
C PHE A 37 -20.19 -11.42 -9.28
N LEU A 38 -19.43 -11.95 -8.32
CA LEU A 38 -19.17 -11.28 -7.04
C LEU A 38 -18.59 -9.88 -7.28
N LYS A 39 -17.59 -9.75 -8.15
CA LYS A 39 -16.99 -8.46 -8.51
C LYS A 39 -18.01 -7.47 -9.08
N ALA A 40 -18.97 -7.94 -9.85
CA ALA A 40 -19.98 -7.10 -10.47
C ALA A 40 -21.04 -6.56 -9.46
N VAL A 41 -21.26 -7.28 -8.35
CA VAL A 41 -22.22 -6.87 -7.31
C VAL A 41 -21.59 -6.14 -6.14
N LEU A 42 -20.27 -6.23 -5.97
CA LEU A 42 -19.57 -5.46 -4.94
C LEU A 42 -19.55 -3.97 -5.30
N PRO A 43 -19.64 -3.09 -4.30
CA PRO A 43 -19.49 -1.65 -4.53
C PRO A 43 -18.12 -1.36 -5.13
N ASN A 44 -18.07 -0.39 -6.05
CA ASN A 44 -16.80 0.06 -6.59
C ASN A 44 -15.99 0.76 -5.48
N PRO A 45 -14.72 0.38 -5.24
CA PRO A 45 -13.88 1.04 -4.24
C PRO A 45 -13.78 2.57 -4.40
N GLN A 46 -13.89 3.09 -5.61
CA GLN A 46 -13.92 4.54 -5.86
C GLN A 46 -15.13 5.23 -5.24
N ASP A 47 -16.29 4.56 -5.23
CA ASP A 47 -17.53 5.14 -4.70
C ASP A 47 -17.53 5.21 -3.17
N LEU A 48 -16.61 4.50 -2.51
CA LEU A 48 -16.44 4.50 -1.06
C LEU A 48 -15.51 5.62 -0.57
N GLY A 49 -14.73 6.23 -1.47
CA GLY A 49 -13.66 7.18 -1.12
C GLY A 49 -14.17 8.46 -0.46
N GLU A 50 -15.31 9.00 -0.91
CA GLU A 50 -15.84 10.29 -0.46
C GLU A 50 -16.18 10.32 1.04
N ASN A 51 -16.67 9.20 1.58
CA ASN A 51 -17.11 9.11 2.99
C ASN A 51 -16.13 8.29 3.87
N TYR A 52 -14.96 7.98 3.36
CA TYR A 52 -13.99 7.16 4.07
C TYR A 52 -13.17 8.03 5.03
N THR A 53 -13.13 7.64 6.31
CA THR A 53 -12.38 8.34 7.35
C THR A 53 -11.26 7.46 7.88
N GLY A 54 -10.19 8.08 8.35
CA GLY A 54 -9.03 7.40 8.89
C GLY A 54 -7.78 7.68 8.08
N GLN A 55 -6.72 6.93 8.33
CA GLN A 55 -5.44 7.12 7.67
C GLN A 55 -4.78 5.79 7.33
N THR A 56 -3.95 5.80 6.29
CA THR A 56 -3.01 4.74 5.98
C THR A 56 -1.68 5.07 6.62
N SER A 57 -1.15 4.16 7.45
CA SER A 57 0.19 4.25 8.03
C SER A 57 1.06 3.14 7.46
N ILE A 58 2.17 3.50 6.85
CA ILE A 58 3.12 2.57 6.25
C ILE A 58 4.49 2.84 6.85
N GLY A 59 5.12 1.83 7.41
CA GLY A 59 6.43 1.98 8.01
C GLY A 59 7.24 0.70 8.06
N CYS A 60 8.53 0.87 8.31
CA CYS A 60 9.48 -0.21 8.48
C CYS A 60 10.24 -0.04 9.79
N ARG A 61 10.15 -1.04 10.67
CA ARG A 61 10.93 -1.11 11.92
C ARG A 61 12.13 -2.03 11.72
N ILE A 62 13.32 -1.50 11.96
CA ILE A 62 14.57 -2.21 11.84
C ILE A 62 15.25 -2.20 13.21
N SER A 63 15.60 -3.37 13.73
CA SER A 63 16.31 -3.51 14.99
C SER A 63 17.63 -4.25 14.77
N GLY A 64 18.69 -3.77 15.39
CA GLY A 64 20.03 -4.34 15.23
C GLY A 64 21.04 -3.70 16.16
N ILE A 65 22.32 -3.85 15.81
CA ILE A 65 23.44 -3.20 16.51
C ILE A 65 23.92 -2.03 15.67
N GLY A 66 23.94 -0.85 16.29
CA GLY A 66 24.43 0.37 15.68
C GLY A 66 25.95 0.35 15.44
N LYS A 67 26.44 1.32 14.70
CA LYS A 67 27.88 1.47 14.41
C LYS A 67 28.72 1.69 15.67
N ASP A 68 28.12 2.17 16.74
CA ASP A 68 28.69 2.37 18.07
C ASP A 68 28.73 1.11 18.95
N GLY A 69 28.21 -0.03 18.43
CA GLY A 69 28.11 -1.31 19.15
C GLY A 69 26.89 -1.42 20.08
N ASN A 70 26.02 -0.42 20.15
CA ASN A 70 24.83 -0.44 20.99
C ASN A 70 23.59 -0.95 20.24
N PRO A 71 22.60 -1.53 20.95
CA PRO A 71 21.31 -1.85 20.36
C PRO A 71 20.66 -0.58 19.80
N LEU A 72 20.13 -0.69 18.59
CA LEU A 72 19.46 0.39 17.89
C LEU A 72 18.17 -0.13 17.27
N THR A 73 17.08 0.58 17.49
CA THR A 73 15.84 0.42 16.74
C THR A 73 15.59 1.69 15.93
N TYR A 74 15.42 1.52 14.63
CA TYR A 74 15.08 2.59 13.69
C TYR A 74 13.71 2.31 13.10
N TYR A 75 12.84 3.31 13.12
CA TYR A 75 11.51 3.25 12.54
C TYR A 75 11.33 4.40 11.57
N ILE A 76 11.13 4.09 10.30
CA ILE A 76 10.78 5.05 9.25
C ILE A 76 9.35 4.78 8.80
N TYR A 77 8.54 5.84 8.71
CA TYR A 77 7.12 5.71 8.37
C TYR A 77 6.55 6.94 7.70
N ASN A 78 5.43 6.77 7.04
CA ASN A 78 4.56 7.85 6.60
C ASN A 78 3.11 7.61 7.03
N ASN A 79 2.35 8.69 7.11
CA ASN A 79 0.91 8.66 7.33
C ASN A 79 0.24 9.44 6.21
N CYS A 80 -0.86 8.89 5.70
CA CYS A 80 -1.67 9.52 4.67
C CYS A 80 -3.14 9.51 5.10
N ASP A 81 -3.72 10.68 5.32
CA ASP A 81 -5.13 10.82 5.65
C ASP A 81 -6.00 10.57 4.43
N HIS A 82 -7.09 9.81 4.61
CA HIS A 82 -7.99 9.44 3.50
C HIS A 82 -8.70 10.65 2.92
N HIS A 83 -9.17 11.56 3.78
CA HIS A 83 -9.92 12.73 3.34
C HIS A 83 -9.02 13.71 2.57
N ALA A 84 -7.82 13.99 3.10
CA ALA A 84 -6.85 14.84 2.43
C ALA A 84 -6.41 14.28 1.06
N ALA A 85 -6.14 12.99 0.98
CA ALA A 85 -5.80 12.33 -0.29
C ALA A 85 -6.98 12.39 -1.30
N PHE A 86 -8.21 12.22 -0.81
CA PHE A 86 -9.39 12.29 -1.66
C PHE A 86 -9.66 13.70 -2.17
N GLU A 87 -9.51 14.72 -1.33
CA GLU A 87 -9.65 16.14 -1.76
C GLU A 87 -8.63 16.52 -2.84
N GLU A 88 -7.39 16.02 -2.73
CA GLU A 88 -6.33 16.34 -3.69
C GLU A 88 -6.48 15.59 -5.02
N THR A 89 -6.82 14.30 -4.97
CA THR A 89 -6.70 13.41 -6.14
C THR A 89 -8.00 12.69 -6.54
N GLY A 90 -9.06 12.76 -5.73
CA GLY A 90 -10.25 11.93 -5.88
C GLY A 90 -10.02 10.45 -5.58
N MET A 91 -8.91 10.10 -4.92
CA MET A 91 -8.52 8.73 -4.62
C MET A 91 -8.32 8.52 -3.12
N GLN A 92 -8.49 7.27 -2.67
CA GLN A 92 -8.21 6.89 -1.29
C GLN A 92 -6.72 6.94 -0.97
N ALA A 93 -6.38 7.11 0.33
CA ALA A 93 -4.99 7.10 0.80
C ALA A 93 -4.19 5.86 0.37
N VAL A 94 -4.81 4.68 0.26
CA VAL A 94 -4.15 3.46 -0.23
C VAL A 94 -3.67 3.63 -1.68
N SER A 95 -4.47 4.26 -2.54
CA SER A 95 -4.08 4.56 -3.92
C SER A 95 -3.01 5.65 -3.97
N TYR A 96 -3.14 6.66 -3.13
CA TYR A 96 -2.18 7.75 -3.00
C TYR A 96 -0.80 7.23 -2.57
N THR A 97 -0.73 6.45 -1.48
CA THR A 97 0.52 5.87 -0.97
C THR A 97 1.14 4.81 -1.89
N THR A 98 0.42 4.37 -2.91
CA THR A 98 0.93 3.49 -3.97
C THR A 98 1.40 4.30 -5.17
N GLY A 99 0.60 5.26 -5.62
CA GLY A 99 0.83 6.03 -6.83
C GLY A 99 1.98 7.04 -6.70
N VAL A 100 2.03 7.78 -5.59
CA VAL A 100 3.06 8.81 -5.37
C VAL A 100 4.48 8.23 -5.35
N PRO A 101 4.78 7.13 -4.61
CA PRO A 101 6.10 6.50 -4.68
C PRO A 101 6.45 5.96 -6.07
N ALA A 102 5.49 5.39 -6.79
CA ALA A 102 5.72 4.90 -8.15
C ALA A 102 6.09 6.04 -9.10
N MET A 103 5.37 7.16 -9.04
CA MET A 103 5.67 8.37 -9.81
C MET A 103 7.03 8.95 -9.42
N THR A 104 7.33 9.03 -8.12
CA THR A 104 8.61 9.50 -7.60
C THR A 104 9.76 8.65 -8.12
N GLY A 105 9.61 7.31 -8.15
CA GLY A 105 10.58 6.39 -8.75
C GLY A 105 10.81 6.68 -10.25
N ALA A 106 9.73 6.89 -11.01
CA ALA A 106 9.85 7.28 -12.42
C ALA A 106 10.61 8.61 -12.59
N MET A 107 10.39 9.59 -11.70
CA MET A 107 11.15 10.85 -11.70
C MET A 107 12.64 10.64 -11.44
N MET A 108 13.03 9.67 -10.58
CA MET A 108 14.45 9.35 -10.37
C MET A 108 15.14 8.90 -11.66
N PHE A 109 14.48 8.07 -12.47
CA PHE A 109 14.99 7.65 -13.76
C PHE A 109 15.05 8.83 -14.76
N LEU A 110 13.99 9.62 -14.86
CA LEU A 110 13.93 10.75 -15.79
C LEU A 110 14.98 11.83 -15.46
N LYS A 111 15.29 12.02 -14.18
CA LYS A 111 16.36 12.93 -13.73
C LYS A 111 17.77 12.32 -13.83
N GLY A 112 17.89 11.06 -14.22
CA GLY A 112 19.17 10.36 -14.32
C GLY A 112 19.83 10.02 -12.97
N LEU A 113 19.09 10.13 -11.87
CA LEU A 113 19.58 9.82 -10.50
C LEU A 113 19.67 8.32 -10.26
N TRP A 114 18.74 7.56 -10.83
CA TRP A 114 18.72 6.10 -10.79
C TRP A 114 18.97 5.56 -12.21
N CYS A 115 20.21 5.61 -12.66
CA CYS A 115 20.58 5.22 -14.03
C CYS A 115 21.72 4.20 -14.01
N LYS A 116 21.37 2.92 -14.06
CA LYS A 116 22.30 1.79 -14.22
C LYS A 116 21.80 0.86 -15.32
N PRO A 117 22.66 0.37 -16.23
CA PRO A 117 22.27 -0.66 -17.20
C PRO A 117 21.92 -1.97 -16.49
N GLY A 118 20.84 -2.60 -16.88
CA GLY A 118 20.43 -3.91 -16.35
C GLY A 118 19.12 -3.88 -15.57
N VAL A 119 18.86 -4.97 -14.84
CA VAL A 119 17.73 -5.11 -13.92
C VAL A 119 18.27 -4.98 -12.51
N HIS A 120 17.72 -4.06 -11.75
CA HIS A 120 18.17 -3.74 -10.41
C HIS A 120 17.00 -3.71 -9.44
N ASN A 121 17.27 -4.12 -8.20
CA ASN A 121 16.35 -3.86 -7.10
C ASN A 121 16.47 -2.40 -6.65
N VAL A 122 15.40 -1.84 -6.14
CA VAL A 122 15.34 -0.43 -5.71
C VAL A 122 16.33 -0.13 -4.58
N GLU A 123 16.63 -1.13 -3.75
CA GLU A 123 17.58 -1.07 -2.65
C GLU A 123 19.05 -0.88 -3.08
N GLU A 124 19.36 -1.05 -4.37
CA GLU A 124 20.70 -0.83 -4.91
C GLU A 124 20.97 0.63 -5.27
N PHE A 125 19.95 1.48 -5.20
CA PHE A 125 20.04 2.90 -5.50
C PHE A 125 20.11 3.75 -4.23
N ASP A 126 20.63 4.96 -4.36
CA ASP A 126 20.63 5.95 -3.30
C ASP A 126 19.19 6.38 -2.96
N PRO A 127 18.70 6.16 -1.72
CA PRO A 127 17.35 6.51 -1.33
C PRO A 127 17.14 8.01 -1.08
N ASP A 128 18.19 8.78 -0.77
CA ASP A 128 18.07 10.16 -0.29
C ASP A 128 17.33 11.08 -1.28
N PRO A 129 17.67 11.10 -2.58
CA PRO A 129 16.94 11.94 -3.52
C PRO A 129 15.49 11.50 -3.72
N PHE A 130 15.21 10.21 -3.59
CA PHE A 130 13.85 9.68 -3.66
C PHE A 130 13.02 10.14 -2.46
N LEU A 131 13.55 10.02 -1.25
CA LEU A 131 12.89 10.42 0.00
C LEU A 131 12.64 11.93 0.02
N GLN A 132 13.58 12.73 -0.50
CA GLN A 132 13.40 14.18 -0.61
C GLN A 132 12.22 14.51 -1.53
N VAL A 133 12.17 13.93 -2.72
CA VAL A 133 11.07 14.17 -3.67
C VAL A 133 9.74 13.64 -3.12
N LEU A 134 9.75 12.54 -2.38
CA LEU A 134 8.55 12.00 -1.74
C LEU A 134 7.93 13.01 -0.77
N ASN A 135 8.75 13.71 0.03
CA ASN A 135 8.29 14.80 0.89
C ASN A 135 7.66 15.95 0.09
N GLU A 136 8.29 16.34 -1.04
CA GLU A 136 7.81 17.42 -1.91
C GLU A 136 6.48 17.06 -2.61
N GLN A 137 6.23 15.77 -2.81
CA GLN A 137 5.03 15.24 -3.48
C GLN A 137 3.89 14.87 -2.51
N GLY A 138 3.87 15.45 -1.32
CA GLY A 138 2.74 15.32 -0.39
C GLY A 138 2.70 14.02 0.42
N LEU A 139 3.75 13.19 0.38
CA LEU A 139 3.85 11.98 1.19
C LEU A 139 5.09 12.05 2.11
N PRO A 140 5.08 12.95 3.11
CA PRO A 140 6.22 13.12 4.00
C PRO A 140 6.48 11.86 4.80
N TRP A 141 7.76 11.52 4.96
CA TRP A 141 8.21 10.45 5.82
C TRP A 141 8.79 11.00 7.13
N HIS A 142 8.72 10.18 8.17
CA HIS A 142 9.20 10.47 9.51
C HIS A 142 10.11 9.36 9.99
N GLU A 143 11.01 9.68 10.89
CA GLU A 143 11.89 8.71 11.51
C GLU A 143 11.89 8.85 13.04
N LEU A 144 11.97 7.69 13.71
CA LEU A 144 12.05 7.59 15.15
C LEU A 144 13.12 6.56 15.53
N PHE A 145 13.81 6.83 16.63
CA PHE A 145 14.87 5.96 17.12
C PHE A 145 14.53 5.45 18.51
N ASN A 146 14.89 4.18 18.76
CA ASN A 146 14.79 3.54 20.08
C ASN A 146 13.41 3.63 20.73
N ILE A 147 12.36 3.48 19.93
CA ILE A 147 10.97 3.45 20.41
C ILE A 147 10.49 2.01 20.53
N ASP A 148 9.69 1.74 21.57
CA ASP A 148 8.86 0.56 21.65
C ASP A 148 7.53 0.84 20.96
N LEU A 149 7.31 0.16 19.84
CA LEU A 149 6.00 0.10 19.21
C LEU A 149 5.27 -1.12 19.78
N GLU A 150 4.20 -0.89 20.52
CA GLU A 150 3.22 -1.94 20.80
C GLU A 150 2.46 -2.17 19.47
N LEU A 151 2.66 -3.35 18.86
CA LEU A 151 2.02 -3.78 17.62
C LEU A 151 0.81 -4.67 17.93
#